data_490f854b27c03aeb005482a4e5aca31a
#
_entry.id   490f854b27c03aeb005482a4e5aca31a
#
_cell.length_a   1.000
_cell.length_b   1.000
_cell.length_c   1.000
_cell.angle_alpha   90.00
_cell.angle_beta   90.00
_cell.angle_gamma   90.00
#
_symmetry.space_group_name_H-M   'P 1'
#
loop_
_entity.id
_entity.type
_entity.pdbx_description
1 polymer ?
#
loop_
_entity_poly.entity_id
_entity_poly.type
_entity_poly.pdbx_seq_one_letter_code
_entity_poly.pdbx_strand_id
1 'polypeptide(L)'
;MKICLVSDSHDNRSLLTAAVGEAKELGAQVVWHCGDVVAPTALRPLQQFGLPVHVIHGNNMGDTYAMFMLAQEPNSVIFYHGQDAGLEQGGKRIFLVHYPHYAHALALTGDWDIVCCGHDHRPAIKTIDTVKGGNALLLNPGTVAGVGPRASYIFGDLETMEFEIRDVPGGKK
;
A
#
# COMPACT_ATOMS: atom_id res chain seq x y z
N MET A 1 -12.94 7.30 6.38
CA MET A 1 -12.04 7.54 5.23
C MET A 1 -11.65 6.20 4.63
N LYS A 2 -12.02 5.97 3.36
CA LYS A 2 -11.74 4.69 2.68
C LYS A 2 -10.39 4.71 1.99
N ILE A 3 -9.68 3.56 2.03
CA ILE A 3 -8.32 3.42 1.50
C ILE A 3 -8.20 2.22 0.55
N CYS A 4 -7.22 2.31 -0.35
CA CYS A 4 -6.72 1.20 -1.15
C CYS A 4 -5.27 0.93 -0.74
N LEU A 5 -4.96 -0.28 -0.29
CA LEU A 5 -3.60 -0.71 0.02
C LEU A 5 -3.13 -1.74 -1.00
N VAL A 6 -2.03 -1.44 -1.67
CA VAL A 6 -1.36 -2.30 -2.66
C VAL A 6 0.11 -2.47 -2.32
N SER A 7 0.73 -3.50 -2.85
CA SER A 7 2.18 -3.73 -2.80
C SER A 7 2.64 -4.59 -3.96
N ASP A 8 3.94 -4.63 -4.18
CA ASP A 8 4.59 -5.61 -5.07
C ASP A 8 3.97 -5.62 -6.48
N SER A 9 3.91 -4.41 -7.08
CA SER A 9 3.32 -4.23 -8.42
C SER A 9 4.25 -4.66 -9.55
N HIS A 10 5.58 -4.74 -9.34
CA HIS A 10 6.55 -5.31 -10.28
C HIS A 10 6.27 -4.92 -11.73
N ASP A 11 6.06 -3.62 -11.97
CA ASP A 11 5.75 -3.04 -13.28
C ASP A 11 4.45 -3.52 -13.95
N ASN A 12 3.62 -4.30 -13.26
CA ASN A 12 2.33 -4.72 -13.80
C ASN A 12 1.29 -3.58 -13.74
N ARG A 13 1.43 -2.65 -14.69
CA ARG A 13 0.57 -1.46 -14.80
C ARG A 13 -0.90 -1.81 -14.91
N SER A 14 -1.22 -2.87 -15.65
CA SER A 14 -2.61 -3.27 -15.91
C SER A 14 -3.32 -3.67 -14.62
N LEU A 15 -2.72 -4.57 -13.84
CA LEU A 15 -3.32 -5.03 -12.59
C LEU A 15 -3.30 -3.94 -11.52
N LEU A 16 -2.22 -3.15 -11.42
CA LEU A 16 -2.18 -2.01 -10.50
C LEU A 16 -3.31 -0.99 -10.81
N THR A 17 -3.48 -0.66 -12.09
CA THR A 17 -4.55 0.25 -12.53
C THR A 17 -5.94 -0.33 -12.25
N ALA A 18 -6.13 -1.64 -12.48
CA ALA A 18 -7.41 -2.31 -12.21
C ALA A 18 -7.76 -2.31 -10.71
N ALA A 19 -6.79 -2.62 -9.83
CA ALA A 19 -6.99 -2.60 -8.38
C ALA A 19 -7.38 -1.21 -7.87
N VAL A 20 -6.64 -0.17 -8.29
CA VAL A 20 -6.93 1.21 -7.87
C VAL A 20 -8.22 1.73 -8.48
N GLY A 21 -8.54 1.32 -9.71
CA GLY A 21 -9.81 1.66 -10.38
C GLY A 21 -11.01 1.11 -9.62
N GLU A 22 -11.01 -0.20 -9.28
CA GLU A 22 -12.07 -0.81 -8.47
C GLU A 22 -12.18 -0.14 -7.10
N ALA A 23 -11.04 0.07 -6.41
CA ALA A 23 -11.05 0.74 -5.11
C ALA A 23 -11.64 2.16 -5.19
N LYS A 24 -11.36 2.90 -6.27
CA LYS A 24 -11.96 4.22 -6.52
C LYS A 24 -13.47 4.13 -6.67
N GLU A 25 -13.98 3.15 -7.41
CA GLU A 25 -15.42 2.91 -7.57
C GLU A 25 -16.08 2.56 -6.24
N LEU A 26 -15.39 1.85 -5.35
CA LEU A 26 -15.82 1.54 -3.98
C LEU A 26 -15.72 2.75 -3.03
N GLY A 27 -15.15 3.87 -3.50
CA GLY A 27 -15.06 5.12 -2.77
C GLY A 27 -13.74 5.35 -2.05
N ALA A 28 -12.65 4.67 -2.43
CA ALA A 28 -11.31 4.96 -1.91
C ALA A 28 -10.94 6.43 -2.16
N GLN A 29 -10.30 7.04 -1.18
CA GLN A 29 -9.90 8.45 -1.16
C GLN A 29 -8.37 8.60 -1.19
N VAL A 30 -7.64 7.51 -0.94
CA VAL A 30 -6.17 7.46 -0.92
C VAL A 30 -5.69 6.06 -1.28
N VAL A 31 -4.48 5.99 -1.84
CA VAL A 31 -3.77 4.75 -2.13
C VAL A 31 -2.49 4.70 -1.31
N TRP A 32 -2.22 3.57 -0.66
CA TRP A 32 -0.93 3.27 -0.03
C TRP A 32 -0.26 2.15 -0.79
N HIS A 33 1.00 2.35 -1.20
CA HIS A 33 1.80 1.36 -1.92
C HIS A 33 3.04 0.99 -1.11
N CYS A 34 3.10 -0.24 -0.62
CA CYS A 34 4.14 -0.73 0.29
C CYS A 34 5.39 -1.26 -0.40
N GLY A 35 5.75 -0.71 -1.57
CA GLY A 35 7.03 -0.98 -2.22
C GLY A 35 6.99 -1.99 -3.36
N ASP A 36 8.16 -2.22 -3.95
CA ASP A 36 8.37 -3.06 -5.13
C ASP A 36 7.52 -2.62 -6.33
N VAL A 37 7.59 -1.31 -6.64
CA VAL A 37 7.06 -0.74 -7.89
C VAL A 37 7.93 -1.13 -9.08
N VAL A 38 9.25 -1.01 -8.92
CA VAL A 38 10.37 -1.12 -9.84
C VAL A 38 10.47 0.11 -10.76
N ALA A 39 9.78 0.20 -11.88
CA ALA A 39 9.84 1.38 -12.73
C ALA A 39 8.84 2.46 -12.29
N PRO A 40 9.29 3.71 -12.02
CA PRO A 40 8.40 4.82 -11.62
C PRO A 40 7.25 5.05 -12.59
N THR A 41 7.48 4.78 -13.88
CA THR A 41 6.45 4.91 -14.93
C THR A 41 5.26 3.96 -14.75
N ALA A 42 5.38 2.93 -13.89
CA ALA A 42 4.26 2.05 -13.56
C ALA A 42 3.16 2.78 -12.76
N LEU A 43 3.51 3.87 -12.06
CA LEU A 43 2.55 4.68 -11.29
C LEU A 43 1.82 5.73 -12.14
N ARG A 44 2.33 6.08 -13.34
CA ARG A 44 1.73 7.14 -14.17
C ARG A 44 0.24 6.94 -14.47
N PRO A 45 -0.26 5.73 -14.76
CA PRO A 45 -1.69 5.53 -14.97
C PRO A 45 -2.56 5.88 -13.77
N LEU A 46 -2.02 5.91 -12.54
CA LEU A 46 -2.79 6.23 -11.35
C LEU A 46 -3.20 7.70 -11.29
N GLN A 47 -2.52 8.59 -12.01
CA GLN A 47 -2.88 10.02 -12.10
C GLN A 47 -4.31 10.25 -12.60
N GLN A 48 -4.82 9.35 -13.48
CA GLN A 48 -6.19 9.46 -14.00
C GLN A 48 -7.27 9.37 -12.92
N PHE A 49 -6.97 8.76 -11.78
CA PHE A 49 -7.92 8.58 -10.69
C PHE A 49 -7.99 9.80 -9.75
N GLY A 50 -6.98 10.68 -9.76
CA GLY A 50 -6.91 11.86 -8.90
C GLY A 50 -6.82 11.53 -7.41
N LEU A 51 -6.43 10.30 -7.04
CA LEU A 51 -6.25 9.89 -5.66
C LEU A 51 -4.81 10.13 -5.23
N PRO A 52 -4.55 10.69 -4.04
CA PRO A 52 -3.21 10.69 -3.46
C PRO A 52 -2.66 9.27 -3.37
N VAL A 53 -1.43 9.05 -3.85
CA VAL A 53 -0.72 7.77 -3.81
C VAL A 53 0.53 7.95 -2.95
N HIS A 54 0.48 7.47 -1.71
CA HIS A 54 1.65 7.40 -0.84
C HIS A 54 2.42 6.13 -1.16
N VAL A 55 3.67 6.27 -1.60
CA VAL A 55 4.50 5.14 -2.05
C VAL A 55 5.85 5.14 -1.36
N ILE A 56 6.27 3.98 -0.92
CA ILE A 56 7.63 3.69 -0.48
C ILE A 56 8.33 2.78 -1.50
N HIS A 57 9.65 2.65 -1.44
CA HIS A 57 10.32 1.60 -2.19
C HIS A 57 10.49 0.32 -1.35
N GLY A 58 10.68 -0.82 -2.05
CA GLY A 58 11.03 -2.10 -1.42
C GLY A 58 12.45 -2.51 -1.76
N ASN A 59 12.71 -3.81 -1.83
CA ASN A 59 14.01 -4.32 -2.27
C ASN A 59 14.24 -4.22 -3.79
N ASN A 60 13.19 -4.20 -4.58
CA ASN A 60 13.26 -3.89 -6.01
C ASN A 60 13.02 -2.38 -6.22
N MET A 61 14.01 -1.59 -5.83
CA MET A 61 13.88 -0.12 -5.78
C MET A 61 13.75 0.53 -7.16
N GLY A 62 14.36 -0.05 -8.19
CA GLY A 62 14.44 0.55 -9.50
C GLY A 62 15.17 1.90 -9.51
N ASP A 63 14.69 2.85 -10.31
CA ASP A 63 15.25 4.20 -10.39
C ASP A 63 14.58 5.12 -9.36
N THR A 64 15.18 5.25 -8.18
CA THR A 64 14.67 6.09 -7.08
C THR A 64 14.75 7.59 -7.40
N TYR A 65 15.71 8.02 -8.22
CA TYR A 65 15.79 9.41 -8.66
C TYR A 65 14.62 9.75 -9.60
N ALA A 66 14.33 8.89 -10.57
CA ALA A 66 13.17 9.07 -11.44
C ALA A 66 11.84 8.99 -10.65
N MET A 67 11.77 8.19 -9.57
CA MET A 67 10.62 8.16 -8.67
C MET A 67 10.43 9.51 -7.96
N PHE A 68 11.53 10.06 -7.44
CA PHE A 68 11.51 11.40 -6.82
C PHE A 68 11.06 12.46 -7.84
N MET A 69 11.62 12.45 -9.06
CA MET A 69 11.24 13.42 -10.10
C MET A 69 9.75 13.29 -10.49
N LEU A 70 9.22 12.08 -10.60
CA LEU A 70 7.79 11.84 -10.86
C LEU A 70 6.90 12.46 -9.76
N ALA A 71 7.31 12.35 -8.50
CA ALA A 71 6.60 12.95 -7.38
C ALA A 71 6.64 14.50 -7.40
N GLN A 72 7.67 15.10 -8.01
CA GLN A 72 7.81 16.57 -8.13
C GLN A 72 7.14 17.15 -9.39
N GLU A 73 6.59 16.32 -10.28
CA GLU A 73 5.88 16.82 -11.46
C GLU A 73 4.68 17.70 -11.05
N PRO A 74 4.38 18.78 -11.79
CA PRO A 74 3.20 19.60 -11.54
C PRO A 74 1.93 18.75 -11.54
N ASN A 75 1.09 18.90 -10.51
CA ASN A 75 -0.15 18.13 -10.30
C ASN A 75 0.05 16.62 -10.10
N SER A 76 1.27 16.17 -9.75
CA SER A 76 1.49 14.77 -9.41
C SER A 76 0.60 14.37 -8.21
N VAL A 77 -0.03 13.21 -8.33
CA VAL A 77 -0.75 12.58 -7.21
C VAL A 77 0.17 11.68 -6.38
N ILE A 78 1.44 11.53 -6.78
CA ILE A 78 2.40 10.62 -6.17
C ILE A 78 3.17 11.33 -5.05
N PHE A 79 3.13 10.74 -3.86
CA PHE A 79 3.89 11.15 -2.68
C PHE A 79 4.92 10.07 -2.38
N TYR A 80 6.14 10.26 -2.86
CA TYR A 80 7.23 9.31 -2.65
C TYR A 80 7.96 9.60 -1.34
N HIS A 81 8.01 8.62 -0.44
CA HIS A 81 8.54 8.75 0.92
C HIS A 81 9.92 8.11 1.13
N GLY A 82 10.50 7.49 0.11
CA GLY A 82 11.75 6.74 0.28
C GLY A 82 11.50 5.34 0.82
N GLN A 83 12.20 4.96 1.89
CA GLN A 83 12.22 3.59 2.40
C GLN A 83 10.98 3.22 3.21
N ASP A 84 10.46 4.15 3.99
CA ASP A 84 9.31 3.97 4.87
C ASP A 84 8.57 5.30 5.09
N ALA A 85 7.40 5.25 5.70
CA ALA A 85 6.63 6.46 5.98
C ALA A 85 5.72 6.31 7.19
N GLY A 86 5.79 7.28 8.11
CA GLY A 86 4.76 7.52 9.10
C GLY A 86 3.74 8.52 8.56
N LEU A 87 2.46 8.17 8.60
CA LEU A 87 1.35 8.99 8.11
C LEU A 87 0.31 9.18 9.21
N GLU A 88 -0.37 10.34 9.17
CA GLU A 88 -1.59 10.58 9.95
C GLU A 88 -2.75 10.82 8.98
N GLN A 89 -3.70 9.90 8.92
CA GLN A 89 -4.85 9.99 8.02
C GLN A 89 -6.11 9.42 8.68
N GLY A 90 -7.23 10.09 8.48
CA GLY A 90 -8.50 9.68 9.08
C GLY A 90 -8.46 9.58 10.62
N GLY A 91 -7.60 10.35 11.29
CA GLY A 91 -7.39 10.30 12.74
C GLY A 91 -6.61 9.06 13.22
N LYS A 92 -5.95 8.34 12.33
CA LYS A 92 -5.14 7.14 12.63
C LYS A 92 -3.67 7.40 12.31
N ARG A 93 -2.79 6.78 13.10
CA ARG A 93 -1.34 6.74 12.89
C ARG A 93 -1.01 5.49 12.11
N ILE A 94 -0.51 5.67 10.89
CA ILE A 94 -0.22 4.59 9.95
C ILE A 94 1.28 4.55 9.69
N PHE A 95 1.88 3.35 9.61
CA PHE A 95 3.24 3.19 9.16
C PHE A 95 3.31 2.28 7.94
N LEU A 96 3.99 2.74 6.89
CA LEU A 96 4.28 1.96 5.69
C LEU A 96 5.73 1.50 5.75
N VAL A 97 5.95 0.20 5.64
CA VAL A 97 7.28 -0.42 5.55
C VAL A 97 7.20 -1.64 4.62
N HIS A 98 8.28 -1.95 3.90
CA HIS A 98 8.18 -3.04 2.92
C HIS A 98 8.21 -4.43 3.57
N TYR A 99 9.08 -4.65 4.56
CA TYR A 99 9.35 -5.99 5.11
C TYR A 99 8.41 -6.39 6.25
N PRO A 100 7.77 -7.60 6.21
CA PRO A 100 6.84 -8.06 7.23
C PRO A 100 7.41 -8.17 8.64
N HIS A 101 8.70 -8.53 8.78
CA HIS A 101 9.33 -8.64 10.11
C HIS A 101 9.54 -7.27 10.77
N TYR A 102 9.85 -6.22 10.00
CA TYR A 102 9.87 -4.85 10.51
C TYR A 102 8.45 -4.37 10.85
N ALA A 103 7.47 -4.68 9.99
CA ALA A 103 6.08 -4.33 10.25
C ALA A 103 5.56 -4.95 11.56
N HIS A 104 5.91 -6.22 11.82
CA HIS A 104 5.53 -6.89 13.07
C HIS A 104 6.17 -6.21 14.29
N ALA A 105 7.46 -5.90 14.23
CA ALA A 105 8.15 -5.19 15.30
C ALA A 105 7.55 -3.80 15.58
N LEU A 106 7.24 -3.05 14.53
CA LEU A 106 6.61 -1.72 14.64
C LEU A 106 5.19 -1.81 15.21
N ALA A 107 4.38 -2.78 14.80
CA ALA A 107 3.05 -3.00 15.35
C ALA A 107 3.08 -3.31 16.85
N LEU A 108 4.06 -4.10 17.32
CA LEU A 108 4.24 -4.42 18.75
C LEU A 108 4.50 -3.19 19.62
N THR A 109 5.07 -2.10 19.09
CA THR A 109 5.40 -0.91 19.89
C THR A 109 4.18 -0.21 20.46
N GLY A 110 3.03 -0.27 19.78
CA GLY A 110 1.83 0.51 20.11
C GLY A 110 1.93 2.00 19.77
N ASP A 111 2.93 2.37 18.94
CA ASP A 111 3.05 3.74 18.42
C ASP A 111 2.14 3.99 17.22
N TRP A 112 1.69 2.92 16.57
CA TRP A 112 0.92 2.92 15.33
C TRP A 112 -0.41 2.18 15.51
N ASP A 113 -1.46 2.72 14.92
CA ASP A 113 -2.77 2.08 14.91
C ASP A 113 -2.84 1.03 13.78
N ILE A 114 -2.12 1.29 12.67
CA ILE A 114 -2.02 0.42 11.50
C ILE A 114 -0.58 0.39 11.02
N VAL A 115 -0.04 -0.81 10.75
CA VAL A 115 1.25 -0.99 10.06
C VAL A 115 1.02 -1.81 8.80
N CYS A 116 1.46 -1.28 7.66
CA CYS A 116 1.28 -1.90 6.34
C CYS A 116 2.63 -2.40 5.80
N CYS A 117 2.61 -3.57 5.16
CA CYS A 117 3.81 -4.14 4.52
C CYS A 117 3.49 -4.85 3.20
N GLY A 118 4.51 -5.44 2.56
CA GLY A 118 4.43 -6.26 1.36
C GLY A 118 5.45 -7.39 1.38
N HIS A 119 6.26 -7.52 0.32
CA HIS A 119 7.45 -8.35 0.16
C HIS A 119 7.23 -9.86 0.04
N ASP A 120 6.53 -10.49 0.97
CA ASP A 120 6.36 -11.95 0.97
C ASP A 120 5.20 -12.43 0.07
N HIS A 121 4.47 -11.47 -0.54
CA HIS A 121 3.33 -11.70 -1.43
C HIS A 121 2.17 -12.48 -0.79
N ARG A 122 2.08 -12.52 0.54
CA ARG A 122 1.07 -13.27 1.29
C ARG A 122 0.06 -12.32 1.92
N PRO A 123 -1.15 -12.23 1.36
CA PRO A 123 -2.15 -11.31 1.88
C PRO A 123 -2.57 -11.70 3.31
N ALA A 124 -2.60 -10.73 4.20
CA ALA A 124 -2.93 -10.94 5.60
C ALA A 124 -3.49 -9.66 6.25
N ILE A 125 -4.47 -9.87 7.14
CA ILE A 125 -4.96 -8.87 8.08
C ILE A 125 -4.84 -9.50 9.47
N LYS A 126 -4.02 -8.89 10.34
CA LYS A 126 -3.73 -9.43 11.68
C LYS A 126 -3.88 -8.35 12.74
N THR A 127 -4.47 -8.71 13.85
CA THR A 127 -4.44 -7.90 15.07
C THR A 127 -3.23 -8.29 15.91
N ILE A 128 -2.45 -7.32 16.36
CA ILE A 128 -1.23 -7.49 17.13
C ILE A 128 -1.43 -6.82 18.49
N ASP A 129 -1.30 -7.59 19.58
CA ASP A 129 -1.29 -7.04 20.93
C ASP A 129 -0.03 -6.20 21.14
N THR A 130 -0.18 -4.99 21.64
CA THR A 130 0.94 -4.05 21.77
C THR A 130 1.54 -4.03 23.17
N VAL A 131 2.83 -3.70 23.29
CA VAL A 131 3.52 -3.57 24.59
C VAL A 131 2.98 -2.45 25.47
N LYS A 132 2.25 -1.50 24.90
CA LYS A 132 1.59 -0.39 25.61
C LYS A 132 0.17 -0.73 26.08
N GLY A 133 -0.30 -1.93 25.77
CA GLY A 133 -1.70 -2.32 25.91
C GLY A 133 -2.54 -1.86 24.71
N GLY A 134 -3.64 -2.57 24.44
CA GLY A 134 -4.44 -2.39 23.24
C GLY A 134 -3.84 -3.10 22.02
N ASN A 135 -4.32 -2.76 20.82
CA ASN A 135 -4.03 -3.50 19.60
C ASN A 135 -3.61 -2.57 18.47
N ALA A 136 -2.76 -3.06 17.58
CA ALA A 136 -2.48 -2.49 16.26
C ALA A 136 -2.91 -3.46 15.16
N LEU A 137 -3.29 -2.95 13.99
CA LEU A 137 -3.51 -3.77 12.81
C LEU A 137 -2.24 -3.88 11.99
N LEU A 138 -1.90 -5.09 11.57
CA LEU A 138 -0.85 -5.37 10.60
C LEU A 138 -1.51 -5.83 9.31
N LEU A 139 -1.30 -5.08 8.22
CA LEU A 139 -1.91 -5.31 6.92
C LEU A 139 -0.84 -5.64 5.88
N ASN A 140 -1.04 -6.73 5.15
CA ASN A 140 -0.27 -7.08 3.96
C ASN A 140 -1.24 -7.36 2.81
N PRO A 141 -1.23 -6.60 1.72
CA PRO A 141 -2.17 -6.80 0.62
C PRO A 141 -1.80 -7.98 -0.29
N GLY A 142 -0.66 -8.63 -0.07
CA GLY A 142 -0.09 -9.59 -1.00
C GLY A 142 0.61 -8.88 -2.15
N THR A 143 0.50 -9.40 -3.37
CA THR A 143 1.05 -8.80 -4.58
C THR A 143 -0.05 -8.37 -5.53
N VAL A 144 -0.06 -7.10 -5.93
CA VAL A 144 -1.02 -6.63 -6.94
C VAL A 144 -0.67 -7.14 -8.33
N ALA A 145 0.61 -7.51 -8.56
CA ALA A 145 1.06 -8.07 -9.83
C ALA A 145 0.70 -9.56 -10.04
N GLY A 146 0.33 -10.28 -8.98
CA GLY A 146 0.10 -11.72 -9.04
C GLY A 146 1.38 -12.53 -9.31
N VAL A 147 2.52 -12.05 -8.80
CA VAL A 147 3.80 -12.74 -8.90
C VAL A 147 3.85 -13.85 -7.84
N GLY A 148 3.72 -15.10 -8.28
CA GLY A 148 3.60 -16.27 -7.43
C GLY A 148 2.14 -16.57 -7.08
N PRO A 149 1.56 -15.97 -6.01
CA PRO A 149 0.15 -16.15 -5.67
C PRO A 149 -0.78 -15.31 -6.57
N ARG A 150 -2.10 -15.43 -6.34
CA ARG A 150 -3.08 -14.59 -7.03
C ARG A 150 -2.88 -13.11 -6.73
N ALA A 151 -3.25 -12.26 -7.69
CA ALA A 151 -3.18 -10.82 -7.53
C ALA A 151 -4.24 -10.34 -6.52
N SER A 152 -3.80 -9.57 -5.52
CA SER A 152 -4.67 -9.08 -4.45
C SER A 152 -4.32 -7.66 -4.00
N TYR A 153 -5.27 -7.02 -3.34
CA TYR A 153 -5.12 -5.74 -2.66
C TYR A 153 -6.02 -5.71 -1.42
N ILE A 154 -5.83 -4.75 -0.53
CA ILE A 154 -6.74 -4.51 0.59
C ILE A 154 -7.53 -3.23 0.34
N PHE A 155 -8.85 -3.31 0.55
CA PHE A 155 -9.75 -2.18 0.66
C PHE A 155 -10.21 -2.05 2.12
N GLY A 156 -10.32 -0.82 2.64
CA GLY A 156 -10.73 -0.65 4.02
C GLY A 156 -11.23 0.75 4.36
N ASP A 157 -11.81 0.88 5.53
CA ASP A 157 -12.30 2.14 6.06
C ASP A 157 -11.68 2.43 7.43
N LEU A 158 -10.98 3.57 7.54
CA LEU A 158 -10.31 4.02 8.76
C LEU A 158 -11.29 4.45 9.87
N GLU A 159 -12.54 4.74 9.52
CA GLU A 159 -13.56 5.09 10.50
C GLU A 159 -14.08 3.86 11.24
N THR A 160 -14.42 2.81 10.49
CA THR A 160 -14.91 1.54 11.06
C THR A 160 -13.79 0.57 11.44
N MET A 161 -12.56 0.81 10.96
CA MET A 161 -11.40 -0.10 11.07
C MET A 161 -11.68 -1.49 10.46
N GLU A 162 -12.55 -1.54 9.46
CA GLU A 162 -12.85 -2.75 8.70
C GLU A 162 -12.02 -2.78 7.41
N PHE A 163 -11.36 -3.90 7.17
CA PHE A 163 -10.48 -4.13 6.03
C PHE A 163 -10.79 -5.49 5.41
N GLU A 164 -10.74 -5.57 4.08
CA GLU A 164 -10.94 -6.81 3.34
C GLU A 164 -9.85 -7.02 2.29
N ILE A 165 -9.43 -8.28 2.12
CA ILE A 165 -8.55 -8.70 1.03
C ILE A 165 -9.43 -8.98 -0.18
N ARG A 166 -9.12 -8.32 -1.30
CA ARG A 166 -9.84 -8.46 -2.56
C ARG A 166 -8.94 -8.98 -3.66
N ASP A 167 -9.51 -9.76 -4.56
CA ASP A 167 -8.83 -10.17 -5.79
C ASP A 167 -8.79 -9.00 -6.77
N VAL A 168 -7.65 -8.81 -7.45
CA VAL A 168 -7.54 -7.77 -8.47
C VAL A 168 -8.35 -8.16 -9.71
N PRO A 169 -9.22 -7.27 -10.24
CA PRO A 169 -9.93 -7.52 -11.48
C PRO A 169 -8.99 -7.86 -12.64
N GLY A 170 -9.26 -8.96 -13.34
CA GLY A 170 -8.40 -9.45 -14.44
C GLY A 170 -7.14 -10.19 -13.99
N GLY A 171 -6.90 -10.34 -12.71
CA GLY A 171 -5.85 -11.20 -12.17
C GLY A 171 -6.11 -12.67 -12.44
N LYS A 172 -5.05 -13.48 -12.50
CA LYS A 172 -5.20 -14.96 -12.60
C LYS A 172 -5.86 -15.46 -11.30
N LYS A 173 -6.83 -16.34 -11.48
CA LYS A 173 -7.49 -17.08 -10.39
C LYS A 173 -6.58 -18.19 -9.85
#